data_6dec4513e68cb547c42bebafe2b1decc
#
_entry.id   6dec4513e68cb547c42bebafe2b1decc
#
_cell.length_a   1.000
_cell.length_b   1.000
_cell.length_c   1.000
_cell.angle_alpha   90.00
_cell.angle_beta   90.00
_cell.angle_gamma   90.00
#
_symmetry.space_group_name_H-M   'P 1'
#
loop_
_entity.id
_entity.type
_entity.pdbx_description
1 polymer ?
#
loop_
_entity_poly.entity_id
_entity_poly.type
_entity_poly.pdbx_seq_one_letter_code
_entity_poly.pdbx_strand_id
1 'polypeptide(L)'
;MTKHTRRTFLRTTASAGAALFAKALGASAPNHRPSAAPLPAGALPPRQTEDVLFLAASDPGYAAARQPYNAGVLLRPNSIAMCATEAGVQKALQRARAEDWPVAVKSGGHSFEGFSLNDDGLVVNVSPMRDLHLDPHSGLLTAGAGCRLREVNQYLLPQGRFLPSGSCASVGLGGLTLGGGYGMFARKWGLTCDHLRSLRMVDGTGTIQDSADAPDLLWAARGGGNGHFGIVTQLTLQTRPVPKAFSSWKFRAYHLDETRATALLAAWFEATAALPDDAFSAWIMNGSQVTILLTTIGPAEEKAVAAFRRQLAALSSKTSAAPVVPLTKSMPWYYGPPGPEYFKNTSAGYYRGLDDIRAALPGIFFEVLTKPGLVFQINTMGGAMAREKTEGAYPHRAWPYLGEAQAYWDTPFRASNLRAAIGRIRDHIAKAGITRHYANYPDLAFEDWPTAYYGQENYQRLQAIKKRCDPENRIRHPQSVRLPG
;
A
#
# COMPACT_ATOMS: atom_id res chain seq x y z
N MET A 1 -52.38 -0.79 6.39
CA MET A 1 -51.00 -1.12 5.88
C MET A 1 -50.04 -0.29 6.67
N THR A 2 -49.22 -0.95 7.44
CA THR A 2 -48.61 -0.49 8.68
C THR A 2 -47.30 0.26 8.49
N LYS A 3 -47.11 1.32 9.29
CA LYS A 3 -45.95 2.23 9.37
C LYS A 3 -44.59 1.57 9.78
N HIS A 4 -44.41 0.25 9.64
CA HIS A 4 -43.22 -0.44 10.15
C HIS A 4 -42.14 -0.76 9.10
N THR A 5 -42.37 -0.51 7.82
CA THR A 5 -41.49 -0.95 6.74
C THR A 5 -40.43 0.05 6.31
N ARG A 6 -40.52 1.32 6.72
CA ARG A 6 -39.54 2.37 6.33
C ARG A 6 -38.34 2.55 7.27
N ARG A 7 -38.42 2.08 8.51
CA ARG A 7 -37.31 2.22 9.47
C ARG A 7 -36.28 1.08 9.39
N THR A 8 -36.64 -0.05 8.82
CA THR A 8 -35.72 -1.20 8.67
C THR A 8 -34.82 -1.09 7.44
N PHE A 9 -35.26 -0.36 6.39
CA PHE A 9 -34.50 -0.22 5.15
C PHE A 9 -33.31 0.76 5.26
N LEU A 10 -33.33 1.68 6.22
CA LEU A 10 -32.22 2.66 6.40
C LEU A 10 -31.10 2.20 7.34
N ARG A 11 -31.22 1.01 7.93
CA ARG A 11 -30.18 0.43 8.82
C ARG A 11 -29.24 -0.59 8.18
N THR A 12 -29.47 -0.99 6.92
CA THR A 12 -28.75 -2.08 6.26
C THR A 12 -27.79 -1.66 5.14
N THR A 13 -27.57 -0.38 4.90
CA THR A 13 -26.72 0.10 3.79
C THR A 13 -25.41 0.78 4.20
N ALA A 14 -25.02 0.71 5.45
CA ALA A 14 -23.75 1.27 5.90
C ALA A 14 -22.80 0.15 6.26
N SER A 15 -22.13 -0.47 5.28
CA SER A 15 -20.91 -1.19 5.60
C SER A 15 -20.44 -2.15 4.52
N ALA A 16 -19.57 -1.79 3.68
CA ALA A 16 -18.58 -2.70 3.12
C ALA A 16 -17.26 -1.99 2.82
N GLY A 17 -17.26 -0.68 2.71
CA GLY A 17 -16.18 0.09 2.16
C GLY A 17 -15.14 0.64 3.15
N ALA A 18 -15.39 0.62 4.45
CA ALA A 18 -14.42 1.10 5.44
C ALA A 18 -13.42 0.01 5.89
N ALA A 19 -13.27 -1.05 5.11
CA ALA A 19 -12.81 -2.33 5.63
C ALA A 19 -11.29 -2.48 5.77
N LEU A 20 -10.46 -1.76 5.03
CA LEU A 20 -9.00 -2.01 5.08
C LEU A 20 -8.37 -1.54 6.38
N PHE A 21 -8.74 -0.38 6.88
CA PHE A 21 -8.29 0.10 8.19
C PHE A 21 -9.39 0.03 9.27
N ALA A 22 -10.67 0.22 8.92
CA ALA A 22 -11.76 0.27 9.89
C ALA A 22 -12.12 -1.11 10.50
N LYS A 23 -12.03 -2.23 9.75
CA LYS A 23 -12.14 -3.59 10.31
C LYS A 23 -10.95 -3.93 11.22
N ALA A 24 -9.75 -3.55 10.83
CA ALA A 24 -8.57 -3.63 11.70
C ALA A 24 -8.76 -2.79 12.98
N LEU A 25 -9.63 -1.78 12.95
CA LEU A 25 -9.90 -0.88 14.06
C LEU A 25 -11.12 -1.26 14.91
N GLY A 26 -11.73 -2.44 14.73
CA GLY A 26 -12.81 -2.95 15.61
C GLY A 26 -14.13 -2.19 15.49
N ALA A 27 -14.46 -1.65 14.33
CA ALA A 27 -15.83 -1.25 14.01
C ALA A 27 -16.65 -2.51 13.78
N SER A 28 -17.64 -2.80 14.63
CA SER A 28 -18.57 -3.91 14.48
C SER A 28 -19.36 -3.75 13.19
N ALA A 29 -19.01 -4.51 12.16
CA ALA A 29 -19.83 -4.64 10.96
C ALA A 29 -20.99 -5.59 11.29
N PRO A 30 -22.23 -5.32 10.83
CA PRO A 30 -23.30 -6.31 10.89
C PRO A 30 -22.92 -7.53 10.05
N ASN A 31 -23.18 -8.71 10.59
CA ASN A 31 -22.97 -10.01 9.95
C ASN A 31 -23.77 -10.11 8.64
N HIS A 32 -23.13 -9.83 7.51
CA HIS A 32 -23.56 -10.34 6.21
C HIS A 32 -22.39 -11.08 5.58
N ARG A 33 -22.49 -12.39 5.55
CA ARG A 33 -21.63 -13.25 4.75
C ARG A 33 -21.95 -13.01 3.27
N PRO A 34 -20.98 -12.64 2.41
CA PRO A 34 -21.14 -12.83 0.98
C PRO A 34 -21.21 -14.35 0.71
N SER A 35 -22.15 -14.75 -0.11
CA SER A 35 -22.37 -16.14 -0.57
C SER A 35 -21.35 -16.57 -1.64
N ALA A 36 -20.09 -16.31 -1.43
CA ALA A 36 -19.02 -17.04 -2.09
C ALA A 36 -18.22 -17.71 -0.98
N ALA A 37 -18.14 -19.04 -1.03
CA ALA A 37 -17.33 -19.79 -0.08
C ALA A 37 -15.94 -19.16 -0.02
N PRO A 38 -15.41 -18.83 1.18
CA PRO A 38 -14.06 -18.34 1.28
C PRO A 38 -13.16 -19.47 0.76
N LEU A 39 -12.32 -19.15 -0.24
CA LEU A 39 -11.19 -20.00 -0.54
C LEU A 39 -10.44 -20.23 0.78
N PRO A 40 -10.09 -21.47 1.13
CA PRO A 40 -9.49 -21.79 2.41
C PRO A 40 -8.28 -20.90 2.61
N ALA A 41 -8.28 -20.16 3.72
CA ALA A 41 -7.16 -19.34 4.11
C ALA A 41 -5.95 -20.26 4.27
N GLY A 42 -5.02 -20.23 3.29
CA GLY A 42 -3.66 -20.65 3.54
C GLY A 42 -3.18 -22.00 3.10
N ALA A 43 -3.80 -22.71 2.19
CA ALA A 43 -3.04 -23.71 1.44
C ALA A 43 -2.18 -22.95 0.41
N LEU A 44 -0.91 -22.73 0.76
CA LEU A 44 0.09 -22.33 -0.21
C LEU A 44 0.13 -23.39 -1.30
N PRO A 45 0.10 -23.04 -2.60
CA PRO A 45 0.28 -24.04 -3.64
C PRO A 45 1.57 -24.82 -3.35
N PRO A 46 1.61 -26.13 -3.64
CA PRO A 46 2.82 -26.92 -3.43
C PRO A 46 4.01 -26.24 -4.09
N ARG A 47 5.21 -26.40 -3.50
CA ARG A 47 6.44 -25.86 -4.10
C ARG A 47 6.53 -26.36 -5.53
N GLN A 48 6.63 -25.43 -6.47
CA GLN A 48 6.77 -25.73 -7.87
C GLN A 48 8.15 -26.38 -8.08
N THR A 49 8.20 -27.53 -8.70
CA THR A 49 9.46 -28.26 -8.99
C THR A 49 10.12 -27.77 -10.29
N GLU A 50 9.33 -27.11 -11.15
CA GLU A 50 9.82 -26.54 -12.40
C GLU A 50 10.19 -25.07 -12.23
N ASP A 51 11.14 -24.59 -13.02
CA ASP A 51 11.56 -23.17 -13.03
C ASP A 51 10.41 -22.22 -13.34
N VAL A 52 9.55 -22.61 -14.28
CA VAL A 52 8.38 -21.82 -14.71
C VAL A 52 7.25 -22.71 -15.18
N LEU A 53 6.01 -22.38 -14.76
CA LEU A 53 4.78 -22.94 -15.30
C LEU A 53 4.03 -21.84 -16.07
N PHE A 54 3.78 -22.08 -17.36
CA PHE A 54 2.96 -21.17 -18.17
C PHE A 54 1.49 -21.57 -18.10
N LEU A 55 0.63 -20.59 -17.85
CA LEU A 55 -0.82 -20.76 -17.79
C LEU A 55 -1.47 -19.93 -18.89
N ALA A 56 -2.21 -20.55 -19.76
CA ALA A 56 -3.09 -19.92 -20.75
C ALA A 56 -4.51 -19.77 -20.16
N ALA A 57 -5.37 -18.99 -20.82
CA ALA A 57 -6.72 -18.72 -20.34
C ALA A 57 -7.59 -20.00 -20.18
N SER A 58 -7.27 -21.07 -20.92
CA SER A 58 -7.94 -22.39 -20.83
C SER A 58 -7.49 -23.23 -19.62
N ASP A 59 -6.36 -22.88 -18.97
CA ASP A 59 -5.80 -23.70 -17.92
C ASP A 59 -6.52 -23.49 -16.57
N PRO A 60 -6.74 -24.55 -15.78
CA PRO A 60 -7.50 -24.47 -14.53
C PRO A 60 -6.90 -23.49 -13.50
N GLY A 61 -5.57 -23.27 -13.51
CA GLY A 61 -4.88 -22.39 -12.60
C GLY A 61 -4.91 -20.90 -12.99
N TYR A 62 -5.26 -20.58 -14.23
CA TYR A 62 -5.14 -19.23 -14.78
C TYR A 62 -5.96 -18.20 -14.00
N ALA A 63 -7.22 -18.48 -13.72
CA ALA A 63 -8.10 -17.54 -13.02
C ALA A 63 -7.56 -17.16 -11.65
N ALA A 64 -7.03 -18.12 -10.89
CA ALA A 64 -6.40 -17.88 -9.58
C ALA A 64 -5.09 -17.11 -9.70
N ALA A 65 -4.23 -17.46 -10.67
CA ALA A 65 -2.97 -16.77 -10.92
C ALA A 65 -3.17 -15.33 -11.38
N ARG A 66 -4.24 -15.06 -12.18
CA ARG A 66 -4.62 -13.73 -12.65
C ARG A 66 -5.15 -12.84 -11.52
N GLN A 67 -5.91 -13.39 -10.55
CA GLN A 67 -6.68 -12.60 -9.58
C GLN A 67 -5.84 -11.49 -8.93
N PRO A 68 -6.15 -10.19 -9.17
CA PRO A 68 -5.58 -9.08 -8.43
C PRO A 68 -6.35 -8.82 -7.13
N TYR A 69 -5.78 -8.03 -6.23
CA TYR A 69 -6.48 -7.62 -5.01
C TYR A 69 -7.63 -6.65 -5.31
N ASN A 70 -7.47 -5.74 -6.28
CA ASN A 70 -8.58 -4.94 -6.79
C ASN A 70 -9.46 -5.79 -7.72
N ALA A 71 -10.58 -6.28 -7.22
CA ALA A 71 -11.53 -7.09 -7.98
C ALA A 71 -12.17 -6.34 -9.17
N GLY A 72 -12.06 -5.02 -9.20
CA GLY A 72 -12.52 -4.17 -10.32
C GLY A 72 -11.59 -4.16 -11.54
N VAL A 73 -10.40 -4.78 -11.43
CA VAL A 73 -9.44 -4.90 -12.55
C VAL A 73 -9.77 -6.15 -13.36
N LEU A 74 -10.09 -5.95 -14.62
CA LEU A 74 -10.58 -7.01 -15.53
C LEU A 74 -9.58 -7.42 -16.62
N LEU A 75 -8.33 -6.92 -16.57
CA LEU A 75 -7.27 -7.20 -17.54
C LEU A 75 -7.02 -8.71 -17.71
N ARG A 76 -6.77 -9.14 -18.97
CA ARG A 76 -6.65 -10.55 -19.36
C ARG A 76 -5.37 -10.81 -20.16
N PRO A 77 -4.27 -11.19 -19.50
CA PRO A 77 -3.04 -11.55 -20.18
C PRO A 77 -3.21 -12.80 -21.07
N ASN A 78 -2.47 -12.86 -22.19
CA ASN A 78 -2.42 -14.05 -23.04
C ASN A 78 -1.85 -15.26 -22.28
N SER A 79 -0.88 -15.00 -21.40
CA SER A 79 -0.28 -16.06 -20.58
C SER A 79 0.20 -15.50 -19.25
N ILE A 80 0.26 -16.36 -18.24
CA ILE A 80 0.86 -16.08 -16.93
C ILE A 80 1.99 -17.07 -16.71
N ALA A 81 3.22 -16.57 -16.56
CA ALA A 81 4.40 -17.35 -16.21
C ALA A 81 4.56 -17.37 -14.69
N MET A 82 4.24 -18.47 -14.04
CA MET A 82 4.49 -18.72 -12.62
C MET A 82 5.97 -19.07 -12.47
N CYS A 83 6.81 -18.11 -12.07
CA CYS A 83 8.26 -18.29 -12.01
C CYS A 83 8.71 -18.62 -10.59
N ALA A 84 9.41 -19.76 -10.43
CA ALA A 84 9.97 -20.19 -9.16
C ALA A 84 11.46 -19.84 -9.04
N THR A 85 12.16 -19.60 -10.15
CA THR A 85 13.61 -19.34 -10.21
C THR A 85 13.92 -18.19 -11.18
N GLU A 86 15.14 -17.65 -11.11
CA GLU A 86 15.67 -16.69 -12.09
C GLU A 86 15.70 -17.27 -13.51
N ALA A 87 16.06 -18.54 -13.65
CA ALA A 87 16.03 -19.26 -14.93
C ALA A 87 14.59 -19.30 -15.49
N GLY A 88 13.58 -19.45 -14.63
CA GLY A 88 12.18 -19.39 -15.01
C GLY A 88 11.77 -18.01 -15.53
N VAL A 89 12.27 -16.93 -14.91
CA VAL A 89 12.05 -15.56 -15.39
C VAL A 89 12.72 -15.34 -16.75
N GLN A 90 13.94 -15.83 -16.94
CA GLN A 90 14.64 -15.75 -18.23
C GLN A 90 13.85 -16.46 -19.34
N LYS A 91 13.36 -17.69 -19.10
CA LYS A 91 12.49 -18.42 -20.03
C LYS A 91 11.21 -17.65 -20.35
N ALA A 92 10.60 -17.01 -19.35
CA ALA A 92 9.40 -16.17 -19.53
C ALA A 92 9.68 -14.96 -20.42
N LEU A 93 10.79 -14.25 -20.20
CA LEU A 93 11.20 -13.11 -21.02
C LEU A 93 11.57 -13.53 -22.46
N GLN A 94 12.23 -14.68 -22.64
CA GLN A 94 12.50 -15.23 -23.97
C GLN A 94 11.21 -15.50 -24.74
N ARG A 95 10.20 -16.10 -24.09
CA ARG A 95 8.89 -16.30 -24.69
C ARG A 95 8.20 -14.99 -25.03
N ALA A 96 8.20 -14.01 -24.09
CA ALA A 96 7.60 -12.69 -24.34
C ALA A 96 8.25 -11.98 -25.54
N ARG A 97 9.57 -12.17 -25.73
CA ARG A 97 10.29 -11.62 -26.89
C ARG A 97 9.91 -12.32 -28.19
N ALA A 98 9.83 -13.66 -28.17
CA ALA A 98 9.45 -14.45 -29.35
C ALA A 98 8.04 -14.14 -29.86
N GLU A 99 7.10 -13.86 -28.93
CA GLU A 99 5.70 -13.56 -29.22
C GLU A 99 5.41 -12.05 -29.34
N ASP A 100 6.43 -11.21 -29.20
CA ASP A 100 6.35 -9.74 -29.13
C ASP A 100 5.33 -9.22 -28.08
N TRP A 101 5.23 -9.89 -26.97
CA TRP A 101 4.31 -9.52 -25.90
C TRP A 101 4.90 -8.50 -24.93
N PRO A 102 4.10 -7.51 -24.47
CA PRO A 102 4.45 -6.70 -23.31
C PRO A 102 4.43 -7.55 -22.04
N VAL A 103 5.25 -7.17 -21.07
CA VAL A 103 5.40 -7.89 -19.80
C VAL A 103 4.92 -7.02 -18.63
N ALA A 104 3.99 -7.56 -17.82
CA ALA A 104 3.67 -7.04 -16.50
C ALA A 104 4.26 -7.96 -15.42
N VAL A 105 4.61 -7.38 -14.25
CA VAL A 105 5.22 -8.10 -13.13
C VAL A 105 4.25 -8.21 -11.97
N LYS A 106 4.02 -9.44 -11.48
CA LYS A 106 3.11 -9.70 -10.35
C LYS A 106 3.85 -10.37 -9.20
N SER A 107 3.84 -9.73 -8.02
CA SER A 107 4.16 -10.30 -6.72
C SER A 107 2.85 -10.53 -5.93
N GLY A 108 2.46 -9.63 -5.04
CA GLY A 108 1.20 -9.70 -4.29
C GLY A 108 -0.06 -9.30 -5.04
N GLY A 109 0.05 -8.63 -6.20
CA GLY A 109 -1.10 -8.20 -7.00
C GLY A 109 -1.92 -7.05 -6.39
N HIS A 110 -1.32 -6.19 -5.57
CA HIS A 110 -1.98 -5.11 -4.83
C HIS A 110 -2.01 -3.75 -5.52
N SER A 111 -1.54 -3.64 -6.78
CA SER A 111 -1.65 -2.38 -7.52
C SER A 111 -3.09 -1.89 -7.59
N PHE A 112 -3.33 -0.62 -7.25
CA PHE A 112 -4.67 -0.02 -7.29
C PHE A 112 -5.25 0.00 -8.70
N GLU A 113 -4.40 0.25 -9.69
CA GLU A 113 -4.77 0.38 -11.11
C GLU A 113 -4.50 -0.89 -11.92
N GLY A 114 -4.13 -2.01 -11.26
CA GLY A 114 -3.91 -3.27 -11.95
C GLY A 114 -2.58 -3.39 -12.68
N PHE A 115 -1.57 -2.59 -12.38
CA PHE A 115 -0.25 -2.60 -13.03
C PHE A 115 0.50 -3.93 -12.95
N SER A 116 0.04 -4.85 -12.12
CA SER A 116 0.55 -6.22 -12.05
C SER A 116 -0.04 -7.17 -13.10
N LEU A 117 -0.90 -6.66 -13.98
CA LEU A 117 -1.52 -7.37 -15.10
C LEU A 117 -1.42 -6.51 -16.37
N ASN A 118 -1.65 -7.12 -17.51
CA ASN A 118 -1.84 -6.46 -18.80
C ASN A 118 -2.94 -7.18 -19.60
N ASP A 119 -3.37 -6.58 -20.68
CA ASP A 119 -4.09 -7.26 -21.75
C ASP A 119 -3.11 -7.69 -22.83
N ASP A 120 -3.40 -8.78 -23.50
CA ASP A 120 -2.70 -9.27 -24.70
C ASP A 120 -1.18 -9.48 -24.54
N GLY A 121 -0.71 -9.67 -23.31
CA GLY A 121 0.71 -9.84 -23.00
C GLY A 121 1.02 -11.01 -22.06
N LEU A 122 2.22 -10.99 -21.51
CA LEU A 122 2.68 -11.93 -20.50
C LEU A 122 2.67 -11.29 -19.11
N VAL A 123 2.17 -11.99 -18.10
CA VAL A 123 2.40 -11.67 -16.70
C VAL A 123 3.50 -12.58 -16.16
N VAL A 124 4.61 -12.00 -15.73
CA VAL A 124 5.62 -12.71 -14.94
C VAL A 124 5.23 -12.65 -13.47
N ASN A 125 4.76 -13.78 -12.94
CA ASN A 125 4.28 -13.90 -11.58
C ASN A 125 5.36 -14.56 -10.71
N VAL A 126 5.97 -13.77 -9.82
CA VAL A 126 7.02 -14.22 -8.90
C VAL A 126 6.48 -14.68 -7.54
N SER A 127 5.16 -14.81 -7.40
CA SER A 127 4.58 -15.31 -6.14
C SER A 127 5.08 -16.69 -5.69
N PRO A 128 5.65 -17.58 -6.55
CA PRO A 128 6.31 -18.79 -6.09
C PRO A 128 7.65 -18.54 -5.37
N MET A 129 8.32 -17.40 -5.59
CA MET A 129 9.61 -17.06 -4.96
C MET A 129 9.36 -16.54 -3.54
N ARG A 130 9.26 -17.46 -2.54
CA ARG A 130 8.84 -17.14 -1.16
C ARG A 130 9.82 -17.59 -0.09
N ASP A 131 11.04 -17.90 -0.47
CA ASP A 131 12.05 -18.29 0.50
C ASP A 131 12.41 -17.12 1.40
N LEU A 132 12.56 -17.42 2.70
CA LEU A 132 12.96 -16.46 3.74
C LEU A 132 14.14 -17.04 4.50
N HIS A 133 15.19 -16.27 4.61
CA HIS A 133 16.37 -16.62 5.39
C HIS A 133 16.84 -15.43 6.20
N LEU A 134 16.87 -15.57 7.53
CA LEU A 134 17.39 -14.58 8.46
C LEU A 134 18.79 -14.99 8.90
N ASP A 135 19.78 -14.13 8.67
CA ASP A 135 21.05 -14.22 9.35
C ASP A 135 20.93 -13.67 10.78
N PRO A 136 21.04 -14.49 11.81
CA PRO A 136 20.85 -14.07 13.18
C PRO A 136 21.94 -13.10 13.70
N HIS A 137 23.15 -13.14 13.10
CA HIS A 137 24.27 -12.30 13.52
C HIS A 137 24.15 -10.87 12.97
N SER A 138 23.93 -10.73 11.67
CA SER A 138 23.78 -9.42 11.03
C SER A 138 22.35 -8.86 11.13
N GLY A 139 21.35 -9.72 11.34
CA GLY A 139 19.94 -9.37 11.28
C GLY A 139 19.47 -9.07 9.86
N LEU A 140 20.19 -9.53 8.85
CA LEU A 140 19.79 -9.42 7.45
C LEU A 140 18.76 -10.50 7.10
N LEU A 141 17.66 -10.10 6.49
CA LEU A 141 16.66 -10.98 5.91
C LEU A 141 16.88 -11.04 4.41
N THR A 142 17.18 -12.23 3.89
CA THR A 142 17.10 -12.53 2.45
C THR A 142 15.71 -13.10 2.16
N ALA A 143 14.97 -12.46 1.25
CA ALA A 143 13.60 -12.79 0.96
C ALA A 143 13.35 -12.85 -0.55
N GLY A 144 12.64 -13.87 -1.01
CA GLY A 144 12.09 -13.90 -2.36
C GLY A 144 11.07 -12.78 -2.59
N ALA A 145 11.08 -12.17 -3.77
CA ALA A 145 10.23 -11.00 -4.07
C ALA A 145 8.72 -11.32 -4.08
N GLY A 146 8.35 -12.59 -4.13
CA GLY A 146 6.97 -13.08 -4.04
C GLY A 146 6.42 -13.20 -2.62
N CYS A 147 7.24 -13.04 -1.57
CA CYS A 147 6.79 -13.07 -0.18
C CYS A 147 5.68 -12.04 0.09
N ARG A 148 4.71 -12.41 0.92
CA ARG A 148 3.70 -11.48 1.44
C ARG A 148 4.09 -11.02 2.85
N LEU A 149 3.63 -9.84 3.24
CA LEU A 149 3.95 -9.27 4.56
C LEU A 149 3.54 -10.17 5.72
N ARG A 150 2.44 -10.94 5.58
CA ARG A 150 2.05 -11.94 6.58
C ARG A 150 3.13 -13.01 6.77
N GLU A 151 3.66 -13.53 5.67
CA GLU A 151 4.69 -14.58 5.69
C GLU A 151 5.97 -14.06 6.35
N VAL A 152 6.39 -12.84 5.98
CA VAL A 152 7.54 -12.16 6.58
C VAL A 152 7.35 -11.97 8.09
N ASN A 153 6.19 -11.49 8.52
CA ASN A 153 5.90 -11.28 9.95
C ASN A 153 5.84 -12.61 10.71
N GLN A 154 5.19 -13.64 10.14
CA GLN A 154 5.13 -14.97 10.76
C GLN A 154 6.52 -15.62 10.91
N TYR A 155 7.42 -15.36 9.98
CA TYR A 155 8.78 -15.85 10.00
C TYR A 155 9.68 -15.09 11.00
N LEU A 156 9.61 -13.75 11.01
CA LEU A 156 10.52 -12.88 11.78
C LEU A 156 10.13 -12.73 13.27
N LEU A 157 8.83 -12.53 13.55
CA LEU A 157 8.40 -12.17 14.91
C LEU A 157 8.76 -13.23 15.98
N PRO A 158 8.62 -14.56 15.71
CA PRO A 158 9.07 -15.58 16.67
C PRO A 158 10.57 -15.57 16.94
N GLN A 159 11.37 -15.04 16.00
CA GLN A 159 12.82 -14.92 16.11
C GLN A 159 13.25 -13.60 16.76
N GLY A 160 12.32 -12.84 17.35
CA GLY A 160 12.60 -11.55 17.99
C GLY A 160 12.99 -10.45 17.00
N ARG A 161 12.71 -10.63 15.69
CA ARG A 161 13.03 -9.68 14.62
C ARG A 161 11.77 -9.15 13.96
N PHE A 162 11.89 -8.00 13.33
CA PHE A 162 10.80 -7.28 12.69
C PHE A 162 11.31 -6.48 11.48
N LEU A 163 10.55 -6.44 10.41
CA LEU A 163 10.81 -5.56 9.27
C LEU A 163 9.81 -4.40 9.29
N PRO A 164 10.25 -3.13 9.45
CA PRO A 164 9.37 -1.97 9.29
C PRO A 164 8.76 -1.96 7.89
N SER A 165 7.43 -2.11 7.82
CA SER A 165 6.71 -2.25 6.55
C SER A 165 5.26 -1.81 6.67
N GLY A 166 4.50 -1.91 5.58
CA GLY A 166 3.05 -1.72 5.57
C GLY A 166 2.33 -2.75 6.45
N SER A 167 1.07 -2.48 6.78
CA SER A 167 0.28 -3.32 7.69
C SER A 167 -0.56 -4.41 6.99
N CYS A 168 -0.93 -4.22 5.72
CA CYS A 168 -1.78 -5.18 5.00
C CYS A 168 -1.07 -6.51 4.77
N ALA A 169 -1.63 -7.59 5.35
CA ALA A 169 -1.02 -8.92 5.36
C ALA A 169 -0.80 -9.56 3.98
N SER A 170 -1.67 -9.27 3.02
CA SER A 170 -1.66 -9.85 1.67
C SER A 170 -0.80 -9.07 0.67
N VAL A 171 -0.26 -7.91 1.04
CA VAL A 171 0.62 -7.10 0.19
C VAL A 171 1.93 -7.84 -0.07
N GLY A 172 2.38 -7.84 -1.33
CA GLY A 172 3.67 -8.42 -1.74
C GLY A 172 4.85 -7.54 -1.31
N LEU A 173 5.85 -8.18 -0.70
CA LEU A 173 7.07 -7.51 -0.23
C LEU A 173 7.80 -6.78 -1.36
N GLY A 174 7.92 -7.42 -2.55
CA GLY A 174 8.63 -6.84 -3.69
C GLY A 174 8.03 -5.50 -4.11
N GLY A 175 6.74 -5.48 -4.51
CA GLY A 175 6.10 -4.25 -4.98
C GLY A 175 6.04 -3.15 -3.91
N LEU A 176 5.79 -3.51 -2.66
CA LEU A 176 5.79 -2.55 -1.54
C LEU A 176 7.15 -1.86 -1.40
N THR A 177 8.24 -2.64 -1.35
CA THR A 177 9.60 -2.13 -1.12
C THR A 177 10.03 -1.20 -2.25
N LEU A 178 9.83 -1.63 -3.50
CA LEU A 178 10.30 -0.90 -4.67
C LEU A 178 9.68 0.50 -4.81
N GLY A 179 8.45 0.70 -4.34
CA GLY A 179 7.80 2.02 -4.36
C GLY A 179 7.94 2.81 -3.06
N GLY A 180 8.68 2.30 -2.05
CA GLY A 180 8.90 2.96 -0.77
C GLY A 180 8.47 2.11 0.42
N GLY A 181 7.16 1.93 0.64
CA GLY A 181 6.62 1.09 1.72
C GLY A 181 6.58 1.80 3.07
N TYR A 182 5.58 2.66 3.29
CA TYR A 182 5.33 3.24 4.61
C TYR A 182 4.41 2.35 5.47
N GLY A 183 4.45 2.58 6.77
CA GLY A 183 3.56 1.95 7.74
C GLY A 183 3.67 2.62 9.11
N MET A 184 3.05 2.02 10.13
CA MET A 184 2.97 2.55 11.50
C MET A 184 4.34 2.81 12.14
N PHE A 185 5.40 2.25 11.60
CA PHE A 185 6.77 2.34 12.14
C PHE A 185 7.69 3.22 11.30
N ALA A 186 7.19 3.80 10.20
CA ALA A 186 8.01 4.59 9.29
C ALA A 186 8.60 5.85 9.96
N ARG A 187 7.90 6.46 10.90
CA ARG A 187 8.40 7.60 11.68
C ARG A 187 9.62 7.25 12.52
N LYS A 188 9.69 6.01 13.05
CA LYS A 188 10.81 5.55 13.90
C LYS A 188 11.98 5.02 13.10
N TRP A 189 11.72 4.28 12.00
CA TRP A 189 12.75 3.51 11.32
C TRP A 189 12.87 3.76 9.82
N GLY A 190 12.10 4.70 9.26
CA GLY A 190 12.08 4.95 7.82
C GLY A 190 11.11 4.04 7.05
N LEU A 191 11.17 4.12 5.74
CA LEU A 191 10.39 3.32 4.81
C LEU A 191 10.95 1.90 4.70
N THR A 192 10.17 0.95 4.18
CA THR A 192 10.65 -0.41 3.91
C THR A 192 11.86 -0.40 2.98
N CYS A 193 11.86 0.46 1.97
CA CYS A 193 12.98 0.59 1.02
C CYS A 193 14.28 1.12 1.66
N ASP A 194 14.22 1.84 2.77
CA ASP A 194 15.40 2.32 3.51
C ASP A 194 16.16 1.15 4.18
N HIS A 195 15.46 0.04 4.37
CA HIS A 195 16.03 -1.20 4.89
C HIS A 195 16.63 -2.11 3.82
N LEU A 196 16.40 -1.82 2.54
CA LEU A 196 16.97 -2.61 1.42
C LEU A 196 18.49 -2.42 1.37
N ARG A 197 19.24 -3.52 1.42
CA ARG A 197 20.71 -3.56 1.36
C ARG A 197 21.22 -4.00 0.00
N SER A 198 20.55 -4.99 -0.60
CA SER A 198 20.83 -5.44 -1.95
C SER A 198 19.60 -6.09 -2.57
N LEU A 199 19.62 -6.25 -3.87
CA LEU A 199 18.62 -7.00 -4.61
C LEU A 199 19.25 -7.77 -5.77
N ARG A 200 18.55 -8.82 -6.20
CA ARG A 200 18.79 -9.50 -7.48
C ARG A 200 17.56 -9.36 -8.36
N MET A 201 17.79 -9.23 -9.65
CA MET A 201 16.72 -9.18 -10.65
C MET A 201 17.16 -9.76 -11.98
N VAL A 202 16.20 -10.12 -12.81
CA VAL A 202 16.40 -10.37 -14.24
C VAL A 202 15.91 -9.13 -14.98
N ASP A 203 16.79 -8.47 -15.72
CA ASP A 203 16.44 -7.24 -16.45
C ASP A 203 15.65 -7.55 -17.75
N GLY A 204 15.20 -6.51 -18.47
CA GLY A 204 14.43 -6.68 -19.70
C GLY A 204 15.21 -7.35 -20.84
N THR A 205 16.54 -7.41 -20.77
CA THR A 205 17.38 -8.16 -21.72
C THR A 205 17.47 -9.66 -21.39
N GLY A 206 17.01 -10.07 -20.19
CA GLY A 206 17.15 -11.42 -19.68
C GLY A 206 18.44 -11.65 -18.89
N THR A 207 19.22 -10.60 -18.63
CA THR A 207 20.46 -10.68 -17.85
C THR A 207 20.16 -10.62 -16.36
N ILE A 208 20.79 -11.52 -15.58
CA ILE A 208 20.72 -11.47 -14.12
C ILE A 208 21.62 -10.32 -13.63
N GLN A 209 21.05 -9.41 -12.88
CA GLN A 209 21.73 -8.27 -12.28
C GLN A 209 21.77 -8.42 -10.76
N ASP A 210 22.91 -8.12 -10.15
CA ASP A 210 23.06 -7.95 -8.72
C ASP A 210 23.36 -6.47 -8.42
N SER A 211 22.67 -5.90 -7.45
CA SER A 211 22.89 -4.50 -7.07
C SER A 211 24.24 -4.23 -6.41
N ALA A 212 24.98 -5.27 -6.01
CA ALA A 212 26.36 -5.14 -5.55
C ALA A 212 27.26 -4.66 -6.68
N ASP A 213 27.01 -5.11 -7.92
CA ASP A 213 27.77 -4.74 -9.12
C ASP A 213 27.16 -3.53 -9.85
N ALA A 214 25.90 -3.16 -9.51
CA ALA A 214 25.14 -2.07 -10.13
C ALA A 214 24.46 -1.20 -9.07
N PRO A 215 25.17 -0.30 -8.37
CA PRO A 215 24.63 0.49 -7.25
C PRO A 215 23.45 1.40 -7.62
N ASP A 216 23.35 1.81 -8.87
CA ASP A 216 22.22 2.61 -9.34
C ASP A 216 20.90 1.83 -9.41
N LEU A 217 20.94 0.51 -9.55
CA LEU A 217 19.76 -0.36 -9.39
C LEU A 217 19.26 -0.34 -7.95
N LEU A 218 20.18 -0.37 -6.97
CA LEU A 218 19.79 -0.24 -5.57
C LEU A 218 19.16 1.13 -5.27
N TRP A 219 19.73 2.19 -5.85
CA TRP A 219 19.14 3.53 -5.75
C TRP A 219 17.72 3.56 -6.35
N ALA A 220 17.53 3.02 -7.55
CA ALA A 220 16.22 2.96 -8.21
C ALA A 220 15.22 2.11 -7.42
N ALA A 221 15.63 0.96 -6.88
CA ALA A 221 14.79 0.08 -6.08
C ALA A 221 14.35 0.68 -4.74
N ARG A 222 14.97 1.75 -4.28
CA ARG A 222 14.60 2.50 -3.08
C ARG A 222 13.62 3.63 -3.41
N GLY A 223 12.43 3.25 -3.89
CA GLY A 223 11.31 4.17 -4.12
C GLY A 223 11.09 4.62 -5.55
N GLY A 224 11.86 4.13 -6.52
CA GLY A 224 11.66 4.43 -7.95
C GLY A 224 10.52 3.67 -8.61
N GLY A 225 9.72 2.95 -7.83
CA GLY A 225 8.55 2.23 -8.31
C GLY A 225 8.84 0.80 -8.75
N ASN A 226 7.83 0.15 -9.25
CA ASN A 226 7.86 -1.29 -9.58
C ASN A 226 7.35 -1.57 -10.99
N GLY A 227 7.87 -2.65 -11.60
CA GLY A 227 7.49 -3.04 -12.96
C GLY A 227 8.09 -2.13 -14.05
N HIS A 228 9.33 -1.65 -13.87
CA HIS A 228 9.99 -0.71 -14.79
C HIS A 228 11.23 -1.28 -15.46
N PHE A 229 12.18 -1.83 -14.68
CA PHE A 229 13.54 -2.09 -15.13
C PHE A 229 13.84 -3.57 -15.36
N GLY A 230 13.12 -4.42 -14.65
CA GLY A 230 13.32 -5.86 -14.61
C GLY A 230 12.38 -6.51 -13.60
N ILE A 231 12.55 -7.79 -13.44
CA ILE A 231 11.80 -8.64 -12.52
C ILE A 231 12.70 -8.91 -11.31
N VAL A 232 12.43 -8.24 -10.19
CA VAL A 232 13.15 -8.49 -8.93
C VAL A 232 12.78 -9.88 -8.43
N THR A 233 13.79 -10.66 -8.11
CA THR A 233 13.68 -12.07 -7.68
C THR A 233 13.98 -12.22 -6.19
N GLN A 234 14.94 -11.44 -5.67
CA GLN A 234 15.38 -11.50 -4.28
C GLN A 234 15.68 -10.11 -3.72
N LEU A 235 15.38 -9.92 -2.44
CA LEU A 235 15.65 -8.72 -1.66
C LEU A 235 16.43 -9.09 -0.40
N THR A 236 17.49 -8.34 -0.07
CA THR A 236 18.17 -8.43 1.23
C THR A 236 17.86 -7.17 2.05
N LEU A 237 17.22 -7.35 3.20
CA LEU A 237 16.65 -6.28 4.00
C LEU A 237 17.19 -6.30 5.44
N GLN A 238 17.54 -5.14 5.98
CA GLN A 238 17.94 -5.01 7.37
C GLN A 238 16.72 -5.06 8.28
N THR A 239 16.61 -6.10 9.11
CA THR A 239 15.56 -6.19 10.13
C THR A 239 15.93 -5.41 11.39
N ARG A 240 14.95 -5.19 12.27
CA ARG A 240 15.10 -4.55 13.57
C ARG A 240 14.70 -5.52 14.68
N PRO A 241 15.18 -5.34 15.91
CA PRO A 241 14.63 -6.05 17.06
C PRO A 241 13.14 -5.73 17.23
N VAL A 242 12.34 -6.72 17.63
CA VAL A 242 10.91 -6.51 17.92
C VAL A 242 10.77 -5.51 19.08
N PRO A 243 9.92 -4.48 18.95
CA PRO A 243 9.62 -3.57 20.04
C PRO A 243 9.11 -4.32 21.27
N LYS A 244 9.62 -3.94 22.46
CA LYS A 244 9.21 -4.54 23.74
C LYS A 244 7.75 -4.23 24.08
N ALA A 245 7.23 -3.09 23.61
CA ALA A 245 5.88 -2.64 23.87
C ALA A 245 5.24 -2.10 22.58
N PHE A 246 3.95 -2.31 22.45
CA PHE A 246 3.12 -1.67 21.45
C PHE A 246 1.80 -1.25 22.11
N SER A 247 1.51 0.03 22.03
CA SER A 247 0.29 0.62 22.59
C SER A 247 -0.54 1.25 21.48
N SER A 248 -1.86 1.18 21.60
CA SER A 248 -2.78 1.70 20.59
C SER A 248 -4.02 2.32 21.22
N TRP A 249 -4.43 3.47 20.71
CA TRP A 249 -5.67 4.17 21.06
C TRP A 249 -6.46 4.52 19.82
N LYS A 250 -7.78 4.53 19.99
CA LYS A 250 -8.74 4.94 18.97
C LYS A 250 -9.67 5.97 19.56
N PHE A 251 -9.73 7.12 18.91
CA PHE A 251 -10.63 8.22 19.25
C PHE A 251 -11.68 8.29 18.15
N ARG A 252 -12.96 8.17 18.50
CA ARG A 252 -14.07 8.19 17.55
C ARG A 252 -14.98 9.36 17.83
N ALA A 253 -15.30 10.12 16.78
CA ALA A 253 -16.30 11.16 16.78
C ALA A 253 -17.39 10.80 15.78
N TYR A 254 -18.64 10.96 16.15
CA TYR A 254 -19.81 10.58 15.38
C TYR A 254 -20.68 11.79 15.05
N HIS A 255 -21.52 11.65 14.02
CA HIS A 255 -22.48 12.67 13.60
C HIS A 255 -21.80 14.02 13.31
N LEU A 256 -20.67 13.95 12.63
CA LEU A 256 -19.93 15.15 12.23
C LEU A 256 -20.58 15.78 11.01
N ASP A 257 -20.66 17.10 11.04
CA ASP A 257 -20.80 17.98 9.87
C ASP A 257 -19.42 18.50 9.43
N GLU A 258 -19.39 19.31 8.38
CA GLU A 258 -18.16 19.89 7.84
C GLU A 258 -17.40 20.72 8.89
N THR A 259 -18.12 21.57 9.66
CA THR A 259 -17.52 22.46 10.65
C THR A 259 -16.82 21.67 11.76
N ARG A 260 -17.51 20.69 12.33
CA ARG A 260 -16.95 19.84 13.39
C ARG A 260 -15.82 18.93 12.87
N ALA A 261 -15.95 18.42 11.64
CA ALA A 261 -14.88 17.61 11.00
C ALA A 261 -13.61 18.46 10.78
N THR A 262 -13.76 19.71 10.31
CA THR A 262 -12.65 20.66 10.13
C THR A 262 -11.99 21.01 11.46
N ALA A 263 -12.75 21.30 12.50
CA ALA A 263 -12.23 21.61 13.83
C ALA A 263 -11.46 20.42 14.43
N LEU A 264 -12.00 19.20 14.29
CA LEU A 264 -11.35 17.97 14.77
C LEU A 264 -10.06 17.68 13.98
N LEU A 265 -10.05 17.93 12.67
CA LEU A 265 -8.86 17.77 11.84
C LEU A 265 -7.77 18.79 12.22
N ALA A 266 -8.14 20.05 12.47
CA ALA A 266 -7.22 21.08 12.93
C ALA A 266 -6.56 20.70 14.27
N ALA A 267 -7.36 20.25 15.24
CA ALA A 267 -6.85 19.77 16.52
C ALA A 267 -5.92 18.54 16.37
N TRP A 268 -6.21 17.66 15.40
CA TRP A 268 -5.33 16.51 15.11
C TRP A 268 -4.00 16.94 14.50
N PHE A 269 -3.98 17.88 13.55
CA PHE A 269 -2.73 18.42 13.01
C PHE A 269 -1.87 19.06 14.10
N GLU A 270 -2.50 19.89 14.97
CA GLU A 270 -1.83 20.50 16.11
C GLU A 270 -1.21 19.44 17.05
N ALA A 271 -2.01 18.46 17.45
CA ALA A 271 -1.58 17.39 18.37
C ALA A 271 -0.46 16.51 17.78
N THR A 272 -0.46 16.28 16.46
CA THR A 272 0.55 15.44 15.79
C THR A 272 1.89 16.12 15.61
N ALA A 273 1.94 17.47 15.59
CA ALA A 273 3.19 18.21 15.39
C ALA A 273 4.24 17.94 16.48
N ALA A 274 3.81 17.65 17.72
CA ALA A 274 4.68 17.36 18.85
C ALA A 274 4.94 15.86 19.07
N LEU A 275 4.35 14.96 18.27
CA LEU A 275 4.50 13.52 18.49
C LEU A 275 5.95 13.05 18.30
N PRO A 276 6.49 12.21 19.20
CA PRO A 276 7.81 11.63 19.04
C PRO A 276 7.85 10.65 17.86
N ASP A 277 9.05 10.30 17.40
CA ASP A 277 9.23 9.44 16.23
C ASP A 277 8.65 8.03 16.43
N ASP A 278 8.64 7.52 17.65
CA ASP A 278 8.09 6.20 17.96
C ASP A 278 6.55 6.17 18.06
N ALA A 279 5.88 7.31 17.82
CA ALA A 279 4.45 7.41 17.70
C ALA A 279 4.01 7.67 16.26
N PHE A 280 2.92 7.01 15.86
CA PHE A 280 2.24 7.18 14.57
C PHE A 280 0.77 7.51 14.82
N SER A 281 0.21 8.38 13.99
CA SER A 281 -1.23 8.65 14.02
C SER A 281 -1.81 8.71 12.61
N ALA A 282 -3.07 8.29 12.50
CA ALA A 282 -3.88 8.43 11.30
C ALA A 282 -5.23 9.05 11.64
N TRP A 283 -5.68 10.00 10.81
CA TRP A 283 -7.00 10.59 10.81
C TRP A 283 -7.82 9.98 9.67
N ILE A 284 -8.98 9.37 9.97
CA ILE A 284 -9.75 8.56 9.02
C ILE A 284 -11.22 8.97 9.11
N MET A 285 -11.73 9.60 8.06
CA MET A 285 -13.13 9.97 7.92
C MET A 285 -13.88 9.00 7.03
N ASN A 286 -15.03 8.51 7.49
CA ASN A 286 -15.93 7.62 6.76
C ASN A 286 -17.39 8.07 7.01
N GLY A 287 -18.01 8.66 6.01
CA GLY A 287 -19.29 9.34 6.21
C GLY A 287 -19.18 10.42 7.30
N SER A 288 -20.15 10.49 8.21
CA SER A 288 -20.15 11.42 9.33
C SER A 288 -19.39 10.94 10.57
N GLN A 289 -18.50 9.93 10.41
CA GLN A 289 -17.65 9.42 11.48
C GLN A 289 -16.19 9.68 11.17
N VAL A 290 -15.44 10.11 12.19
CA VAL A 290 -13.98 10.12 12.19
C VAL A 290 -13.46 9.14 13.22
N THR A 291 -12.45 8.39 12.84
CA THR A 291 -11.62 7.58 13.74
C THR A 291 -10.19 8.09 13.66
N ILE A 292 -9.65 8.54 14.80
CA ILE A 292 -8.23 8.85 14.92
C ILE A 292 -7.54 7.66 15.59
N LEU A 293 -6.53 7.12 14.92
CA LEU A 293 -5.64 6.10 15.45
C LEU A 293 -4.39 6.78 16.01
N LEU A 294 -3.96 6.37 17.19
CA LEU A 294 -2.65 6.65 17.73
C LEU A 294 -2.00 5.32 18.10
N THR A 295 -0.76 5.08 17.66
CA THR A 295 0.06 3.93 18.10
C THR A 295 1.42 4.41 18.53
N THR A 296 2.04 3.74 19.51
CA THR A 296 3.43 3.97 19.91
C THR A 296 4.13 2.69 20.29
N ILE A 297 5.43 2.64 20.02
CA ILE A 297 6.36 1.62 20.50
C ILE A 297 7.30 2.16 21.60
N GLY A 298 7.15 3.45 21.92
CA GLY A 298 7.77 4.10 23.07
C GLY A 298 6.87 4.06 24.31
N PRO A 299 7.27 4.78 25.39
CA PRO A 299 6.49 4.85 26.61
C PRO A 299 5.11 5.47 26.35
N ALA A 300 4.05 4.81 26.86
CA ALA A 300 2.68 5.29 26.72
C ALA A 300 2.43 6.62 27.45
N GLU A 301 3.20 6.90 28.49
CA GLU A 301 3.10 8.11 29.32
C GLU A 301 4.12 9.19 28.93
N GLU A 302 4.78 9.04 27.79
CA GLU A 302 5.60 10.10 27.22
C GLU A 302 4.73 11.37 27.07
N LYS A 303 5.29 12.55 27.44
CA LYS A 303 4.55 13.80 27.64
C LYS A 303 3.70 14.21 26.44
N ALA A 304 4.25 14.10 25.22
CA ALA A 304 3.54 14.48 24.01
C ALA A 304 2.46 13.46 23.62
N VAL A 305 2.72 12.15 23.85
CA VAL A 305 1.72 11.08 23.66
C VAL A 305 0.55 11.27 24.64
N ALA A 306 0.85 11.56 25.91
CA ALA A 306 -0.17 11.82 26.91
C ALA A 306 -0.98 13.11 26.63
N ALA A 307 -0.34 14.17 26.13
CA ALA A 307 -1.00 15.40 25.71
C ALA A 307 -1.93 15.16 24.52
N PHE A 308 -1.46 14.46 23.48
CA PHE A 308 -2.29 14.04 22.36
C PHE A 308 -3.53 13.28 22.81
N ARG A 309 -3.35 12.30 23.69
CA ARG A 309 -4.45 11.48 24.22
C ARG A 309 -5.50 12.32 24.93
N ARG A 310 -5.10 13.27 25.78
CA ARG A 310 -6.03 14.16 26.50
C ARG A 310 -6.79 15.08 25.54
N GLN A 311 -6.08 15.74 24.61
CA GLN A 311 -6.67 16.68 23.65
C GLN A 311 -7.71 15.98 22.77
N LEU A 312 -7.34 14.85 22.15
CA LEU A 312 -8.25 14.17 21.23
C LEU A 312 -9.38 13.41 21.96
N ALA A 313 -9.18 12.95 23.19
CA ALA A 313 -10.24 12.35 23.99
C ALA A 313 -11.35 13.37 24.30
N ALA A 314 -10.99 14.61 24.62
CA ALA A 314 -11.97 15.69 24.91
C ALA A 314 -12.87 16.04 23.70
N LEU A 315 -12.38 15.81 22.48
CA LEU A 315 -13.09 16.09 21.23
C LEU A 315 -13.83 14.86 20.65
N SER A 316 -13.70 13.71 21.30
CA SER A 316 -14.20 12.43 20.79
C SER A 316 -15.45 11.97 21.54
N SER A 317 -16.38 11.36 20.81
CA SER A 317 -17.57 10.73 21.39
C SER A 317 -17.25 9.44 22.15
N LYS A 318 -16.16 8.76 21.74
CA LYS A 318 -15.72 7.47 22.33
C LYS A 318 -14.23 7.30 22.19
N THR A 319 -13.56 6.93 23.28
CA THR A 319 -12.17 6.54 23.27
C THR A 319 -12.03 5.06 23.67
N SER A 320 -11.12 4.35 23.02
CA SER A 320 -10.74 2.98 23.39
C SER A 320 -9.23 2.83 23.34
N ALA A 321 -8.67 2.10 24.31
CA ALA A 321 -7.28 1.72 24.34
C ALA A 321 -7.16 0.20 24.19
N ALA A 322 -6.17 -0.26 23.43
CA ALA A 322 -5.73 -1.63 23.51
C ALA A 322 -4.69 -1.72 24.65
N PRO A 323 -4.76 -2.76 25.48
CA PRO A 323 -3.71 -3.00 26.46
C PRO A 323 -2.35 -3.14 25.77
N VAL A 324 -1.28 -2.81 26.46
CA VAL A 324 0.08 -3.03 25.97
C VAL A 324 0.26 -4.53 25.73
N VAL A 325 0.52 -4.90 24.48
CA VAL A 325 0.67 -6.30 24.08
C VAL A 325 1.91 -6.49 23.21
N PRO A 326 2.49 -7.69 23.20
CA PRO A 326 3.56 -8.01 22.26
C PRO A 326 3.13 -7.76 20.80
N LEU A 327 4.05 -7.28 19.97
CA LEU A 327 3.79 -6.99 18.57
C LEU A 327 3.26 -8.22 17.80
N THR A 328 3.70 -9.42 18.17
CA THR A 328 3.19 -10.70 17.64
C THR A 328 1.69 -10.87 17.76
N LYS A 329 1.08 -10.33 18.83
CA LYS A 329 -0.37 -10.39 19.06
C LYS A 329 -1.12 -9.22 18.44
N SER A 330 -0.50 -8.03 18.37
CA SER A 330 -1.17 -6.81 17.88
C SER A 330 -1.11 -6.64 16.37
N MET A 331 -0.06 -7.10 15.69
CA MET A 331 0.04 -6.98 14.22
C MET A 331 -1.17 -7.55 13.47
N PRO A 332 -1.74 -8.71 13.82
CA PRO A 332 -2.93 -9.23 13.13
C PRO A 332 -4.15 -8.29 13.17
N TRP A 333 -4.23 -7.37 14.14
CA TRP A 333 -5.33 -6.40 14.22
C TRP A 333 -5.32 -5.36 13.09
N TYR A 334 -4.20 -5.24 12.37
CA TYR A 334 -3.97 -4.27 11.30
C TYR A 334 -3.84 -4.90 9.91
N TYR A 335 -4.06 -6.21 9.79
CA TYR A 335 -3.83 -6.95 8.54
C TYR A 335 -4.81 -6.64 7.40
N GLY A 336 -5.92 -5.97 7.67
CA GLY A 336 -6.94 -5.68 6.66
C GLY A 336 -7.71 -6.94 6.19
N PRO A 337 -8.59 -6.79 5.19
CA PRO A 337 -9.35 -7.89 4.62
C PRO A 337 -8.44 -8.94 3.96
N PRO A 338 -8.79 -10.24 4.07
CA PRO A 338 -7.95 -11.31 3.55
C PRO A 338 -8.08 -11.55 2.04
N GLY A 339 -9.10 -11.00 1.39
CA GLY A 339 -9.44 -11.29 0.00
C GLY A 339 -9.60 -10.04 -0.87
N PRO A 340 -9.84 -10.23 -2.17
CA PRO A 340 -10.05 -9.14 -3.11
C PRO A 340 -11.26 -8.28 -2.74
N GLU A 341 -11.14 -6.97 -3.02
CA GLU A 341 -12.17 -5.96 -2.77
C GLU A 341 -12.43 -5.16 -4.05
N TYR A 342 -13.65 -4.69 -4.24
CA TYR A 342 -13.93 -3.70 -5.27
C TYR A 342 -13.65 -2.31 -4.73
N PHE A 343 -12.69 -1.61 -5.33
CA PHE A 343 -12.32 -0.28 -4.88
C PHE A 343 -11.72 0.60 -5.99
N LYS A 344 -11.70 1.90 -5.72
CA LYS A 344 -10.88 2.91 -6.39
C LYS A 344 -10.24 3.77 -5.32
N ASN A 345 -8.94 3.65 -5.16
CA ASN A 345 -8.16 4.48 -4.25
C ASN A 345 -7.21 5.37 -5.06
N THR A 346 -6.82 6.49 -4.47
CA THR A 346 -5.88 7.43 -5.06
C THR A 346 -5.07 8.11 -3.97
N SER A 347 -3.83 8.52 -4.29
CA SER A 347 -3.08 9.41 -3.43
C SER A 347 -3.80 10.77 -3.32
N ALA A 348 -4.06 11.21 -2.11
CA ALA A 348 -4.58 12.55 -1.85
C ALA A 348 -3.45 13.56 -1.58
N GLY A 349 -2.20 13.19 -1.86
CA GLY A 349 -1.03 14.04 -1.84
C GLY A 349 -0.29 14.10 -0.52
N TYR A 350 0.80 14.85 -0.54
CA TYR A 350 1.66 15.12 0.62
C TYR A 350 1.43 16.54 1.12
N TYR A 351 1.40 16.72 2.45
CA TYR A 351 1.16 18.01 3.11
C TYR A 351 2.27 18.34 4.11
N ARG A 352 2.52 19.62 4.33
CA ARG A 352 3.33 20.13 5.46
C ARG A 352 2.47 20.34 6.71
N GLY A 353 1.18 20.65 6.51
CA GLY A 353 0.22 20.90 7.57
C GLY A 353 -1.18 21.11 7.03
N LEU A 354 -2.07 21.58 7.92
CA LEU A 354 -3.47 21.83 7.60
C LEU A 354 -3.65 22.88 6.48
N ASP A 355 -2.79 23.89 6.43
CA ASP A 355 -2.95 25.01 5.49
C ASP A 355 -2.79 24.56 4.04
N ASP A 356 -1.91 23.58 3.76
CA ASP A 356 -1.74 23.04 2.41
C ASP A 356 -3.03 22.42 1.84
N ILE A 357 -3.88 21.83 2.70
CA ILE A 357 -5.09 21.12 2.26
C ILE A 357 -6.39 21.90 2.57
N ARG A 358 -6.31 22.97 3.35
CA ARG A 358 -7.49 23.71 3.85
C ARG A 358 -8.49 24.07 2.74
N ALA A 359 -8.02 24.55 1.61
CA ALA A 359 -8.85 24.93 0.48
C ALA A 359 -9.60 23.76 -0.18
N ALA A 360 -9.09 22.53 -0.06
CA ALA A 360 -9.72 21.33 -0.62
C ALA A 360 -10.76 20.70 0.34
N LEU A 361 -10.69 20.99 1.65
CA LEU A 361 -11.49 20.30 2.66
C LEU A 361 -13.01 20.40 2.45
N PRO A 362 -13.61 21.57 2.11
CA PRO A 362 -15.06 21.64 1.89
C PRO A 362 -15.54 20.65 0.82
N GLY A 363 -14.83 20.59 -0.31
CA GLY A 363 -15.17 19.67 -1.39
C GLY A 363 -14.95 18.20 -1.02
N ILE A 364 -13.84 17.88 -0.33
CA ILE A 364 -13.55 16.53 0.15
C ILE A 364 -14.62 16.07 1.14
N PHE A 365 -14.97 16.91 2.12
CA PHE A 365 -15.94 16.56 3.16
C PHE A 365 -17.36 16.44 2.61
N PHE A 366 -17.75 17.30 1.65
CA PHE A 366 -19.01 17.14 0.96
C PHE A 366 -19.13 15.76 0.30
N GLU A 367 -18.09 15.32 -0.41
CA GLU A 367 -18.10 14.00 -1.06
C GLU A 367 -18.20 12.88 -0.01
N VAL A 368 -17.36 12.90 1.03
CA VAL A 368 -17.31 11.84 2.05
C VAL A 368 -18.60 11.79 2.89
N LEU A 369 -19.14 12.94 3.29
CA LEU A 369 -20.36 13.02 4.10
C LEU A 369 -21.60 12.54 3.35
N THR A 370 -21.65 12.75 2.03
CA THR A 370 -22.84 12.47 1.22
C THR A 370 -22.82 11.12 0.52
N LYS A 371 -21.66 10.44 0.45
CA LYS A 371 -21.50 9.20 -0.33
C LYS A 371 -20.94 8.05 0.51
N PRO A 372 -21.81 7.18 1.04
CA PRO A 372 -21.38 5.98 1.77
C PRO A 372 -20.44 5.11 0.91
N GLY A 373 -19.32 4.71 1.50
CA GLY A 373 -18.26 3.94 0.82
C GLY A 373 -17.03 4.77 0.49
N LEU A 374 -17.11 6.12 0.61
CA LEU A 374 -15.93 6.97 0.56
C LEU A 374 -15.25 7.06 1.93
N VAL A 375 -13.93 7.03 1.89
CA VAL A 375 -13.05 7.25 3.05
C VAL A 375 -12.00 8.28 2.65
N PHE A 376 -11.75 9.25 3.53
CA PHE A 376 -10.61 10.15 3.42
C PHE A 376 -9.70 9.95 4.62
N GLN A 377 -8.41 9.73 4.35
CA GLN A 377 -7.42 9.40 5.37
C GLN A 377 -6.18 10.27 5.24
N ILE A 378 -5.61 10.69 6.38
CA ILE A 378 -4.31 11.33 6.45
C ILE A 378 -3.46 10.57 7.46
N ASN A 379 -2.22 10.26 7.09
CA ASN A 379 -1.24 9.54 7.90
C ASN A 379 -0.07 10.44 8.27
N THR A 380 0.41 10.34 9.50
CA THR A 380 1.67 11.01 9.89
C THR A 380 2.86 10.31 9.25
N MET A 381 3.72 11.09 8.64
CA MET A 381 5.01 10.73 8.06
C MET A 381 6.13 11.45 8.86
N GLY A 382 7.24 11.79 8.24
CA GLY A 382 8.32 12.54 8.90
C GLY A 382 9.17 11.66 9.82
N GLY A 383 9.65 12.22 10.92
CA GLY A 383 10.52 11.50 11.87
C GLY A 383 11.81 10.96 11.22
N ALA A 384 12.16 9.70 11.46
CA ALA A 384 13.34 9.07 10.86
C ALA A 384 13.30 9.09 9.33
N MET A 385 12.11 8.94 8.72
CA MET A 385 11.96 8.99 7.26
C MET A 385 12.47 10.32 6.66
N ALA A 386 12.21 11.46 7.35
CA ALA A 386 12.67 12.77 6.92
C ALA A 386 14.19 12.98 7.13
N ARG A 387 14.77 12.29 8.10
CA ARG A 387 16.20 12.38 8.46
C ARG A 387 17.05 11.30 7.82
N GLU A 388 16.42 10.32 7.15
CA GLU A 388 17.12 9.22 6.52
C GLU A 388 18.05 9.75 5.42
N LYS A 389 19.32 9.35 5.50
CA LYS A 389 20.36 9.71 4.55
C LYS A 389 20.61 8.63 3.49
N THR A 390 19.88 7.53 3.56
CA THR A 390 20.00 6.46 2.56
C THR A 390 19.63 7.00 1.19
N GLU A 391 20.54 6.94 0.27
CA GLU A 391 20.30 7.35 -1.11
C GLU A 391 19.23 6.45 -1.76
N GLY A 392 18.28 7.07 -2.43
CA GLY A 392 17.18 6.38 -3.10
C GLY A 392 16.31 7.32 -3.93
N ALA A 393 15.55 6.74 -4.81
CA ALA A 393 14.69 7.46 -5.74
C ALA A 393 13.41 8.03 -5.11
N TYR A 394 13.09 7.70 -3.85
CA TYR A 394 11.91 8.24 -3.15
C TYR A 394 12.09 9.72 -2.79
N PRO A 395 11.31 10.66 -3.38
CA PRO A 395 11.60 12.09 -3.26
C PRO A 395 10.88 12.79 -2.09
N HIS A 396 9.84 12.17 -1.48
CA HIS A 396 8.88 12.88 -0.61
C HIS A 396 9.24 12.85 0.89
N ARG A 397 10.52 12.75 1.25
CA ARG A 397 10.96 12.55 2.65
C ARG A 397 10.64 13.72 3.57
N ALA A 398 10.67 14.94 3.04
CA ALA A 398 10.45 16.17 3.81
C ALA A 398 8.98 16.45 4.17
N TRP A 399 8.05 15.61 3.71
CA TRP A 399 6.62 15.85 3.86
C TRP A 399 6.06 15.04 5.04
N PRO A 400 5.59 15.72 6.12
CA PRO A 400 5.19 15.04 7.35
C PRO A 400 3.81 14.38 7.30
N TYR A 401 3.03 14.57 6.25
CA TYR A 401 1.70 13.97 6.12
C TYR A 401 1.47 13.44 4.71
N LEU A 402 0.79 12.28 4.63
CA LEU A 402 0.34 11.65 3.39
C LEU A 402 -1.16 11.40 3.45
N GLY A 403 -1.88 11.94 2.46
CA GLY A 403 -3.31 11.72 2.27
C GLY A 403 -3.62 10.57 1.31
N GLU A 404 -4.77 9.92 1.54
CA GLU A 404 -5.35 8.91 0.67
C GLU A 404 -6.87 9.11 0.61
N ALA A 405 -7.44 9.10 -0.60
CA ALA A 405 -8.87 9.01 -0.82
C ALA A 405 -9.22 7.61 -1.31
N GLN A 406 -10.23 6.99 -0.71
CA GLN A 406 -10.58 5.60 -0.93
C GLN A 406 -12.09 5.49 -1.20
N ALA A 407 -12.46 4.64 -2.16
CA ALA A 407 -13.84 4.30 -2.45
C ALA A 407 -13.99 2.79 -2.54
N TYR A 408 -14.95 2.24 -1.80
CA TYR A 408 -15.25 0.81 -1.78
C TYR A 408 -16.73 0.58 -2.11
N TRP A 409 -17.00 -0.51 -2.82
CA TRP A 409 -18.39 -0.89 -3.15
C TRP A 409 -18.57 -2.41 -3.16
N ASP A 410 -19.81 -2.82 -2.98
CA ASP A 410 -20.26 -4.19 -2.97
C ASP A 410 -21.01 -4.58 -4.26
N THR A 411 -21.52 -3.58 -4.99
CA THR A 411 -22.31 -3.78 -6.20
C THR A 411 -21.81 -2.88 -7.34
N PRO A 412 -21.78 -3.36 -8.59
CA PRO A 412 -21.35 -2.58 -9.76
C PRO A 412 -22.10 -1.25 -9.93
N PHE A 413 -23.38 -1.21 -9.53
CA PHE A 413 -24.21 0.00 -9.61
C PHE A 413 -23.63 1.20 -8.86
N ARG A 414 -22.94 0.96 -7.74
CA ARG A 414 -22.32 2.03 -6.93
C ARG A 414 -20.96 2.49 -7.49
N ALA A 415 -20.33 1.67 -8.32
CA ALA A 415 -18.96 1.89 -8.81
C ALA A 415 -18.81 3.23 -9.55
N SER A 416 -19.70 3.53 -10.48
CA SER A 416 -19.64 4.75 -11.32
C SER A 416 -19.68 6.02 -10.47
N ASN A 417 -20.66 6.12 -9.56
CA ASN A 417 -20.80 7.29 -8.69
C ASN A 417 -19.62 7.48 -7.74
N LEU A 418 -19.10 6.38 -7.16
CA LEU A 418 -17.96 6.43 -6.25
C LEU A 418 -16.64 6.76 -6.98
N ARG A 419 -16.44 6.22 -8.18
CA ARG A 419 -15.30 6.60 -9.04
C ARG A 419 -15.34 8.07 -9.43
N ALA A 420 -16.51 8.60 -9.81
CA ALA A 420 -16.69 10.01 -10.10
C ALA A 420 -16.42 10.90 -8.87
N ALA A 421 -16.81 10.45 -7.68
CA ALA A 421 -16.53 11.18 -6.43
C ALA A 421 -15.04 11.22 -6.11
N ILE A 422 -14.30 10.14 -6.32
CA ILE A 422 -12.82 10.13 -6.22
C ILE A 422 -12.22 11.13 -7.22
N GLY A 423 -12.72 11.21 -8.45
CA GLY A 423 -12.30 12.21 -9.42
C GLY A 423 -12.46 13.64 -8.90
N ARG A 424 -13.64 13.98 -8.35
CA ARG A 424 -13.88 15.32 -7.78
C ARG A 424 -12.98 15.62 -6.57
N ILE A 425 -12.75 14.64 -5.68
CA ILE A 425 -11.78 14.79 -4.58
C ILE A 425 -10.39 15.10 -5.13
N ARG A 426 -9.92 14.37 -6.14
CA ARG A 426 -8.64 14.64 -6.82
C ARG A 426 -8.60 16.06 -7.39
N ASP A 427 -9.69 16.52 -8.03
CA ASP A 427 -9.76 17.85 -8.62
C ASP A 427 -9.70 18.96 -7.55
N HIS A 428 -10.32 18.78 -6.38
CA HIS A 428 -10.20 19.69 -5.25
C HIS A 428 -8.77 19.75 -4.71
N ILE A 429 -8.09 18.60 -4.62
CA ILE A 429 -6.69 18.49 -4.19
C ILE A 429 -5.77 19.21 -5.17
N ALA A 430 -5.95 19.00 -6.47
CA ALA A 430 -5.17 19.65 -7.52
C ALA A 430 -5.36 21.18 -7.52
N LYS A 431 -6.61 21.66 -7.35
CA LYS A 431 -6.94 23.10 -7.23
C LYS A 431 -6.31 23.74 -5.99
N ALA A 432 -6.06 22.98 -4.94
CA ALA A 432 -5.33 23.45 -3.75
C ALA A 432 -3.79 23.48 -3.95
N GLY A 433 -3.30 23.15 -5.16
CA GLY A 433 -1.86 23.17 -5.48
C GLY A 433 -1.09 21.95 -4.98
N ILE A 434 -1.78 20.88 -4.58
CA ILE A 434 -1.15 19.64 -4.12
C ILE A 434 -0.84 18.78 -5.35
N THR A 435 0.46 18.68 -5.70
CA THR A 435 0.94 18.02 -6.92
C THR A 435 1.85 16.83 -6.66
N ARG A 436 2.22 16.56 -5.39
CA ARG A 436 3.10 15.45 -5.01
C ARG A 436 2.27 14.27 -4.56
N HIS A 437 2.51 13.12 -5.15
CA HIS A 437 1.72 11.91 -4.92
C HIS A 437 2.60 10.69 -4.65
N TYR A 438 2.05 9.67 -4.00
CA TYR A 438 2.76 8.45 -3.65
C TYR A 438 2.63 7.41 -4.76
N ALA A 439 3.77 6.93 -5.28
CA ALA A 439 3.80 5.98 -6.41
C ALA A 439 3.10 4.63 -6.12
N ASN A 440 3.07 4.17 -4.86
CA ASN A 440 2.30 2.98 -4.48
C ASN A 440 0.79 3.24 -4.29
N TYR A 441 0.34 4.50 -4.42
CA TYR A 441 -1.05 4.91 -4.50
C TYR A 441 -1.37 5.54 -5.87
N PRO A 442 -1.13 4.79 -6.96
CA PRO A 442 -1.24 5.34 -8.30
C PRO A 442 -2.68 5.69 -8.65
N ASP A 443 -2.83 6.66 -9.56
CA ASP A 443 -4.07 6.96 -10.23
C ASP A 443 -3.78 7.26 -11.71
N LEU A 444 -4.40 6.51 -12.61
CA LEU A 444 -4.25 6.70 -14.07
C LEU A 444 -4.64 8.10 -14.54
N ALA A 445 -5.41 8.84 -13.74
CA ALA A 445 -5.81 10.20 -14.06
C ALA A 445 -4.77 11.27 -13.69
N PHE A 446 -3.63 10.90 -13.09
CA PHE A 446 -2.50 11.83 -12.93
C PHE A 446 -1.73 11.92 -14.25
N GLU A 447 -1.91 13.02 -14.97
CA GLU A 447 -1.26 13.25 -16.29
C GLU A 447 0.26 13.44 -16.12
N ASP A 448 0.68 14.30 -15.19
CA ASP A 448 2.11 14.51 -14.84
C ASP A 448 2.57 13.60 -13.70
N TRP A 449 2.19 12.31 -13.76
CA TRP A 449 2.62 11.32 -12.78
C TRP A 449 4.15 11.21 -12.64
N PRO A 450 4.99 11.43 -13.69
CA PRO A 450 6.44 11.35 -13.52
C PRO A 450 6.96 12.33 -12.50
N THR A 451 6.56 13.60 -12.61
CA THR A 451 6.94 14.66 -11.66
C THR A 451 6.28 14.45 -10.30
N ALA A 452 4.98 14.05 -10.30
CA ALA A 452 4.23 13.86 -9.07
C ALA A 452 4.79 12.73 -8.18
N TYR A 453 5.26 11.64 -8.77
CA TYR A 453 5.78 10.48 -8.04
C TYR A 453 7.27 10.57 -7.73
N TYR A 454 8.07 11.09 -8.66
CA TYR A 454 9.53 10.99 -8.60
C TYR A 454 10.26 12.33 -8.56
N GLY A 455 9.61 13.42 -8.99
CA GLY A 455 10.29 14.67 -9.31
C GLY A 455 11.08 14.55 -10.62
N GLN A 456 11.36 15.69 -11.24
CA GLN A 456 11.96 15.73 -12.58
C GLN A 456 13.37 15.11 -12.63
N GLU A 457 14.23 15.46 -11.69
CA GLU A 457 15.62 14.98 -11.65
C GLU A 457 15.71 13.48 -11.45
N ASN A 458 14.98 12.94 -10.44
CA ASN A 458 14.95 11.50 -10.20
C ASN A 458 14.35 10.74 -11.39
N TYR A 459 13.31 11.31 -12.03
CA TYR A 459 12.69 10.67 -13.18
C TYR A 459 13.65 10.54 -14.36
N GLN A 460 14.44 11.56 -14.67
CA GLN A 460 15.47 11.51 -15.71
C GLN A 460 16.52 10.42 -15.40
N ARG A 461 16.97 10.32 -14.15
CA ARG A 461 17.89 9.25 -13.73
C ARG A 461 17.25 7.85 -13.87
N LEU A 462 15.97 7.70 -13.52
CA LEU A 462 15.21 6.46 -13.71
C LEU A 462 15.08 6.10 -15.21
N GLN A 463 14.90 7.08 -16.09
CA GLN A 463 14.87 6.86 -17.54
C GLN A 463 16.20 6.33 -18.07
N ALA A 464 17.33 6.85 -17.60
CA ALA A 464 18.65 6.33 -17.99
C ALA A 464 18.85 4.86 -17.58
N ILE A 465 18.39 4.50 -16.37
CA ILE A 465 18.42 3.10 -15.90
C ILE A 465 17.47 2.24 -16.75
N LYS A 466 16.26 2.74 -17.06
CA LYS A 466 15.31 2.03 -17.92
C LYS A 466 15.90 1.71 -19.29
N LYS A 467 16.55 2.69 -19.92
CA LYS A 467 17.20 2.51 -21.23
C LYS A 467 18.25 1.41 -21.21
N ARG A 468 19.02 1.30 -20.14
CA ARG A 468 20.04 0.27 -19.98
C ARG A 468 19.41 -1.10 -19.71
N CYS A 469 18.44 -1.17 -18.78
CA CYS A 469 17.92 -2.45 -18.29
C CYS A 469 16.80 -3.04 -19.15
N ASP A 470 16.02 -2.21 -19.84
CA ASP A 470 14.91 -2.64 -20.70
C ASP A 470 14.80 -1.75 -21.95
N PRO A 471 15.81 -1.83 -22.85
CA PRO A 471 15.91 -0.97 -24.02
C PRO A 471 14.75 -1.16 -25.02
N GLU A 472 14.11 -2.33 -25.03
CA GLU A 472 12.93 -2.62 -25.83
C GLU A 472 11.62 -2.10 -25.19
N ASN A 473 11.69 -1.54 -23.96
CA ASN A 473 10.51 -1.14 -23.17
C ASN A 473 9.45 -2.25 -23.06
N ARG A 474 9.89 -3.48 -22.92
CA ARG A 474 9.02 -4.66 -22.85
C ARG A 474 8.32 -4.77 -21.51
N ILE A 475 9.04 -4.48 -20.40
CA ILE A 475 8.49 -4.48 -19.03
C ILE A 475 7.82 -3.14 -18.78
N ARG A 476 6.47 -3.11 -18.91
CA ARG A 476 5.74 -1.85 -18.82
C ARG A 476 4.31 -1.98 -18.33
N HIS A 477 3.81 -0.88 -17.80
CA HIS A 477 2.42 -0.58 -17.51
C HIS A 477 2.14 0.90 -17.82
N PRO A 478 0.89 1.39 -17.78
CA PRO A 478 0.57 2.76 -18.23
C PRO A 478 1.37 3.89 -17.57
N GLN A 479 1.79 3.72 -16.33
CA GLN A 479 2.63 4.68 -15.60
C GLN A 479 4.01 4.11 -15.27
N SER A 480 4.57 3.22 -16.09
CA SER A 480 5.96 2.81 -15.95
C SER A 480 6.92 3.88 -16.46
N VAL A 481 8.13 3.90 -15.93
CA VAL A 481 9.20 4.79 -16.40
C VAL A 481 9.40 4.58 -17.90
N ARG A 482 9.30 5.67 -18.66
CA ARG A 482 9.41 5.68 -20.13
C ARG A 482 10.88 5.68 -20.55
N LEU A 483 11.18 5.21 -21.75
CA LEU A 483 12.49 5.44 -22.34
C LEU A 483 12.72 6.96 -22.50
N PRO A 484 13.96 7.44 -22.39
CA PRO A 484 14.27 8.82 -22.72
C PRO A 484 13.94 9.09 -24.20
N GLY A 485 13.39 10.27 -24.48
CA GLY A 485 13.08 10.73 -25.83
C GLY A 485 14.34 10.94 -26.68
#